data_a1fc4d3f685e84fd24b0e0fe10e0e2c1
#
_entry.id   a1fc4d3f685e84fd24b0e0fe10e0e2c1
#
_cell.length_a   1.000
_cell.length_b   1.000
_cell.length_c   1.000
_cell.angle_alpha   90.00
_cell.angle_beta   90.00
_cell.angle_gamma   90.00
#
_symmetry.space_group_name_H-M   'P 1'
#
loop_
_entity.id
_entity.type
_entity.pdbx_description
1 polymer ?
#
loop_
_entity_poly.entity_id
_entity_poly.type
_entity_poly.pdbx_seq_one_letter_code
_entity_poly.pdbx_strand_id
1 'polypeptide(L)'
;QYAWGRNIDPETNTYNNVTTFNNYYQLYAELNVFDGFATINALKQAKLSRDYSATAMQKIQDDRAIDVMQKYVDAAYAEASIRIASEKLNESKRMLAKMQRLYELGEKGRPDVVQMKSQVAEDEYNLTHQENVAKQSLLALKSAMNFPVDEELKILINEEQNLKLTSDNKEVPGFEVNYETVYQGFQNISPDLKSAEYEVERARYDYKIAKGRLLPSLSLGGGISTNYYKNLSQKGQYDGFASQFRNNQGEYLALTLSIPIYSSDRWLIIFSLRVFCPKKK
;
A
#
# COMPACT_ATOMS: atom_id res chain seq x y z
N GLN A 1 25.19 -21.19 27.48
CA GLN A 1 25.13 -22.42 26.68
C GLN A 1 25.77 -23.59 27.47
N TYR A 2 25.07 -24.72 27.57
CA TYR A 2 25.64 -25.96 28.08
C TYR A 2 26.16 -26.75 26.89
N ALA A 3 27.39 -27.28 27.03
CA ALA A 3 27.95 -28.18 26.06
C ALA A 3 28.45 -29.45 26.80
N TRP A 4 28.14 -30.60 26.26
CA TRP A 4 28.64 -31.90 26.75
C TRP A 4 29.26 -32.66 25.58
N GLY A 5 30.36 -33.34 25.85
CA GLY A 5 31.05 -34.10 24.81
C GLY A 5 32.29 -34.84 25.34
N ARG A 6 32.88 -35.59 24.44
CA ARG A 6 34.20 -36.19 24.68
C ARG A 6 35.28 -35.21 24.26
N ASN A 7 36.19 -34.94 25.14
CA ASN A 7 37.39 -34.15 24.82
C ASN A 7 38.65 -35.02 25.07
N ILE A 8 39.63 -34.84 24.20
CA ILE A 8 40.94 -35.49 24.37
C ILE A 8 41.75 -34.59 25.32
N ASP A 9 42.24 -35.20 26.40
CA ASP A 9 43.19 -34.57 27.30
C ASP A 9 44.57 -34.49 26.60
N PRO A 10 45.13 -33.31 26.37
CA PRO A 10 46.39 -33.18 25.64
C PRO A 10 47.62 -33.81 26.35
N GLU A 11 47.57 -33.93 27.68
CA GLU A 11 48.68 -34.47 28.46
C GLU A 11 48.66 -36.01 28.54
N THR A 12 47.47 -36.60 28.67
CA THR A 12 47.29 -38.03 28.87
C THR A 12 46.82 -38.77 27.61
N ASN A 13 46.44 -38.06 26.55
CA ASN A 13 45.86 -38.57 25.32
C ASN A 13 44.67 -39.51 25.56
N THR A 14 43.95 -39.29 26.66
CA THR A 14 42.73 -40.04 27.03
C THR A 14 41.47 -39.26 26.75
N TYR A 15 40.36 -39.95 26.49
CA TYR A 15 39.05 -39.33 26.30
C TYR A 15 38.37 -39.10 27.65
N ASN A 16 38.10 -37.82 27.94
CA ASN A 16 37.31 -37.40 29.11
C ASN A 16 35.96 -36.89 28.70
N ASN A 17 34.89 -37.26 29.40
CA ASN A 17 33.58 -36.63 29.24
C ASN A 17 33.58 -35.30 29.98
N VAL A 18 33.36 -34.23 29.23
CA VAL A 18 33.41 -32.87 29.78
C VAL A 18 32.04 -32.21 29.59
N THR A 19 31.49 -31.69 30.67
CA THR A 19 30.30 -30.84 30.64
C THR A 19 30.75 -29.43 31.03
N THR A 20 30.49 -28.49 30.12
CA THR A 20 30.89 -27.08 30.33
C THR A 20 29.68 -26.18 30.26
N PHE A 21 29.74 -25.10 31.03
CA PHE A 21 28.81 -24.00 30.95
C PHE A 21 29.57 -22.76 30.49
N ASN A 22 29.16 -22.14 29.38
CA ASN A 22 29.79 -20.98 28.82
C ASN A 22 28.73 -19.91 28.49
N ASN A 23 28.96 -18.71 28.98
CA ASN A 23 28.19 -17.52 28.60
C ASN A 23 29.13 -16.48 27.99
N TYR A 24 28.76 -15.98 26.82
CA TYR A 24 29.50 -14.96 26.11
C TYR A 24 28.65 -13.70 26.02
N TYR A 25 29.25 -12.59 26.40
CA TYR A 25 28.64 -11.26 26.35
C TYR A 25 29.48 -10.37 25.46
N GLN A 26 28.81 -9.70 24.52
CA GLN A 26 29.48 -8.78 23.60
C GLN A 26 28.61 -7.54 23.37
N LEU A 27 29.25 -6.40 23.44
CA LEU A 27 28.72 -5.13 22.96
C LEU A 27 29.63 -4.65 21.84
N TYR A 28 29.08 -4.38 20.68
CA TYR A 28 29.83 -3.88 19.53
C TYR A 28 29.12 -2.74 18.85
N ALA A 29 29.91 -1.86 18.21
CA ALA A 29 29.44 -0.81 17.33
C ALA A 29 30.23 -0.85 16.03
N GLU A 30 29.57 -0.61 14.92
CA GLU A 30 30.19 -0.52 13.60
C GLU A 30 29.69 0.74 12.88
N LEU A 31 30.62 1.47 12.31
CA LEU A 31 30.35 2.67 11.53
C LEU A 31 30.89 2.47 10.11
N ASN A 32 30.02 2.56 9.12
CA ASN A 32 30.43 2.64 7.73
C ASN A 32 30.97 4.03 7.43
N VAL A 33 32.28 4.15 7.29
CA VAL A 33 32.97 5.42 6.99
C VAL A 33 32.81 5.77 5.52
N PHE A 34 32.90 4.76 4.66
CA PHE A 34 32.74 4.90 3.21
C PHE A 34 32.16 3.60 2.61
N ASP A 35 31.16 3.72 1.76
CA ASP A 35 30.47 2.61 1.11
C ASP A 35 30.22 2.84 -0.39
N GLY A 36 31.14 3.57 -1.04
CA GLY A 36 30.97 3.92 -2.44
C GLY A 36 29.83 4.91 -2.69
N PHE A 37 29.46 5.74 -1.72
CA PHE A 37 28.32 6.66 -1.75
C PHE A 37 26.95 5.99 -1.80
N ALA A 38 26.85 4.67 -1.57
CA ALA A 38 25.58 3.94 -1.62
C ALA A 38 24.58 4.47 -0.57
N THR A 39 25.02 4.67 0.69
CA THR A 39 24.19 5.22 1.77
C THR A 39 23.71 6.65 1.46
N ILE A 40 24.58 7.51 0.91
CA ILE A 40 24.20 8.89 0.55
C ILE A 40 23.14 8.89 -0.57
N ASN A 41 23.29 8.03 -1.58
CA ASN A 41 22.33 7.91 -2.66
C ASN A 41 21.01 7.28 -2.16
N ALA A 42 21.08 6.30 -1.25
CA ALA A 42 19.91 5.73 -0.59
C ALA A 42 19.14 6.78 0.23
N LEU A 43 19.85 7.66 0.94
CA LEU A 43 19.24 8.77 1.68
C LEU A 43 18.53 9.75 0.73
N LYS A 44 19.16 10.09 -0.41
CA LYS A 44 18.54 10.95 -1.44
C LYS A 44 17.28 10.28 -2.03
N GLN A 45 17.34 8.98 -2.31
CA GLN A 45 16.20 8.19 -2.77
C GLN A 45 15.07 8.17 -1.73
N ALA A 46 15.38 7.99 -0.45
CA ALA A 46 14.39 8.03 0.62
C ALA A 46 13.72 9.40 0.77
N LYS A 47 14.47 10.51 0.60
CA LYS A 47 13.91 11.87 0.57
C LYS A 47 12.96 12.05 -0.61
N LEU A 48 13.37 11.61 -1.79
CA LEU A 48 12.54 11.63 -2.98
C LEU A 48 11.26 10.79 -2.79
N SER A 49 11.35 9.62 -2.16
CA SER A 49 10.19 8.77 -1.82
C SER A 49 9.21 9.48 -0.88
N ARG A 50 9.71 10.22 0.10
CA ARG A 50 8.88 11.02 1.00
C ARG A 50 8.11 12.09 0.23
N ASP A 51 8.78 12.82 -0.65
CA ASP A 51 8.16 13.90 -1.43
C ASP A 51 7.13 13.34 -2.43
N TYR A 52 7.41 12.18 -3.00
CA TYR A 52 6.46 11.43 -3.83
C TYR A 52 5.23 10.96 -3.04
N SER A 53 5.38 10.55 -1.79
CA SER A 53 4.25 10.08 -0.97
C SER A 53 3.15 11.13 -0.83
N ALA A 54 3.49 12.42 -0.78
CA ALA A 54 2.53 13.52 -0.78
C ALA A 54 1.73 13.58 -2.10
N THR A 55 2.42 13.42 -3.24
CA THR A 55 1.77 13.38 -4.56
C THR A 55 0.90 12.14 -4.74
N ALA A 56 1.34 10.99 -4.26
CA ALA A 56 0.54 9.75 -4.27
C ALA A 56 -0.72 9.89 -3.40
N MET A 57 -0.63 10.55 -2.26
CA MET A 57 -1.80 10.85 -1.42
C MET A 57 -2.80 11.74 -2.16
N GLN A 58 -2.34 12.80 -2.85
CA GLN A 58 -3.19 13.67 -3.65
C GLN A 58 -3.91 12.89 -4.75
N LYS A 59 -3.20 12.00 -5.47
CA LYS A 59 -3.82 11.13 -6.48
C LYS A 59 -4.95 10.29 -5.90
N ILE A 60 -4.73 9.65 -4.75
CA ILE A 60 -5.75 8.82 -4.09
C ILE A 60 -6.97 9.67 -3.70
N GLN A 61 -6.75 10.91 -3.24
CA GLN A 61 -7.85 11.83 -2.91
C GLN A 61 -8.65 12.21 -4.15
N ASP A 62 -7.98 12.55 -5.25
CA ASP A 62 -8.62 12.92 -6.52
C ASP A 62 -9.41 11.73 -7.11
N ASP A 63 -8.80 10.53 -7.15
CA ASP A 63 -9.46 9.30 -7.60
C ASP A 63 -10.70 8.97 -6.76
N ARG A 64 -10.60 9.14 -5.44
CA ARG A 64 -11.74 8.93 -4.53
C ARG A 64 -12.84 9.96 -4.74
N ALA A 65 -12.48 11.22 -4.95
CA ALA A 65 -13.45 12.27 -5.24
C ALA A 65 -14.23 11.99 -6.53
N ILE A 66 -13.53 11.55 -7.58
CA ILE A 66 -14.13 11.18 -8.87
C ILE A 66 -15.06 9.96 -8.69
N ASP A 67 -14.63 8.92 -7.97
CA ASP A 67 -15.44 7.73 -7.69
C ASP A 67 -16.75 8.11 -6.96
N VAL A 68 -16.66 8.94 -5.92
CA VAL A 68 -17.84 9.43 -5.18
C VAL A 68 -18.77 10.25 -6.09
N MET A 69 -18.23 11.14 -6.92
CA MET A 69 -19.04 11.92 -7.87
C MET A 69 -19.77 11.02 -8.86
N GLN A 70 -19.11 10.00 -9.38
CA GLN A 70 -19.72 9.05 -10.30
C GLN A 70 -20.84 8.25 -9.61
N LYS A 71 -20.58 7.71 -8.40
CA LYS A 71 -21.61 6.99 -7.63
C LYS A 71 -22.80 7.89 -7.24
N TYR A 72 -22.55 9.17 -6.98
CA TYR A 72 -23.61 10.14 -6.74
C TYR A 72 -24.51 10.30 -7.97
N VAL A 73 -23.92 10.49 -9.15
CA VAL A 73 -24.67 10.61 -10.41
C VAL A 73 -25.46 9.31 -10.71
N ASP A 74 -24.85 8.15 -10.53
CA ASP A 74 -25.50 6.84 -10.69
C ASP A 74 -26.73 6.72 -9.77
N ALA A 75 -26.59 7.11 -8.51
CA ALA A 75 -27.66 7.03 -7.52
C ALA A 75 -28.77 8.08 -7.81
N ALA A 76 -28.41 9.28 -8.22
CA ALA A 76 -29.38 10.32 -8.63
C ALA A 76 -30.17 9.90 -9.88
N TYR A 77 -29.50 9.27 -10.86
CA TYR A 77 -30.14 8.72 -12.05
C TYR A 77 -31.11 7.58 -11.71
N ALA A 78 -30.68 6.68 -10.82
CA ALA A 78 -31.54 5.56 -10.38
C ALA A 78 -32.80 6.05 -9.64
N GLU A 79 -32.67 7.07 -8.79
CA GLU A 79 -33.83 7.71 -8.12
C GLU A 79 -34.80 8.34 -9.12
N ALA A 80 -34.29 9.07 -10.13
CA ALA A 80 -35.12 9.63 -11.19
C ALA A 80 -35.83 8.53 -12.00
N SER A 81 -35.18 7.39 -12.22
CA SER A 81 -35.74 6.24 -12.94
C SER A 81 -36.94 5.60 -12.23
N ILE A 82 -36.94 5.59 -10.89
CA ILE A 82 -38.12 5.12 -10.11
C ILE A 82 -39.35 5.99 -10.43
N ARG A 83 -39.16 7.33 -10.46
CA ARG A 83 -40.27 8.24 -10.76
C ARG A 83 -40.88 7.95 -12.16
N ILE A 84 -40.02 7.80 -13.16
CA ILE A 84 -40.46 7.49 -14.54
C ILE A 84 -41.18 6.13 -14.59
N ALA A 85 -40.65 5.10 -13.94
CA ALA A 85 -41.29 3.79 -13.89
C ALA A 85 -42.64 3.84 -13.16
N SER A 86 -42.77 4.60 -12.09
CA SER A 86 -44.00 4.80 -11.35
C SER A 86 -45.07 5.54 -12.18
N GLU A 87 -44.67 6.59 -12.90
CA GLU A 87 -45.58 7.31 -13.80
C GLU A 87 -46.08 6.40 -14.92
N LYS A 88 -45.21 5.59 -15.55
CA LYS A 88 -45.55 4.62 -16.57
C LYS A 88 -46.53 3.54 -16.07
N LEU A 89 -46.29 3.00 -14.87
CA LEU A 89 -47.19 2.07 -14.22
C LEU A 89 -48.58 2.66 -13.99
N ASN A 90 -48.63 3.92 -13.52
CA ASN A 90 -49.89 4.63 -13.30
C ASN A 90 -50.67 4.83 -14.61
N GLU A 91 -49.97 5.12 -15.71
CA GLU A 91 -50.57 5.21 -17.05
C GLU A 91 -51.11 3.90 -17.50
N SER A 92 -50.37 2.80 -17.40
CA SER A 92 -50.82 1.43 -17.76
C SER A 92 -52.02 1.00 -16.97
N LYS A 93 -52.10 1.29 -15.65
CA LYS A 93 -53.26 1.03 -14.80
C LYS A 93 -54.49 1.80 -15.25
N ARG A 94 -54.35 3.06 -15.63
CA ARG A 94 -55.45 3.87 -16.18
C ARG A 94 -55.94 3.31 -17.52
N MET A 95 -54.99 2.89 -18.38
CA MET A 95 -55.33 2.31 -19.68
C MET A 95 -56.05 0.94 -19.52
N LEU A 96 -55.62 0.10 -18.58
CA LEU A 96 -56.27 -1.13 -18.21
C LEU A 96 -57.72 -0.90 -17.77
N ALA A 97 -57.95 0.08 -16.87
CA ALA A 97 -59.29 0.42 -16.42
C ALA A 97 -60.18 0.88 -17.58
N LYS A 98 -59.64 1.67 -18.51
CA LYS A 98 -60.33 2.09 -19.73
C LYS A 98 -60.68 0.88 -20.62
N MET A 99 -59.74 -0.05 -20.86
CA MET A 99 -59.99 -1.25 -21.68
C MET A 99 -61.02 -2.20 -21.04
N GLN A 100 -61.02 -2.35 -19.72
CA GLN A 100 -62.03 -3.10 -18.98
C GLN A 100 -63.45 -2.51 -19.20
N ARG A 101 -63.55 -1.18 -19.14
CA ARG A 101 -64.82 -0.47 -19.36
C ARG A 101 -65.35 -0.65 -20.79
N LEU A 102 -64.46 -0.57 -21.81
CA LEU A 102 -64.79 -0.78 -23.20
C LEU A 102 -65.20 -2.26 -23.47
N TYR A 103 -64.59 -3.19 -22.76
CA TYR A 103 -64.99 -4.61 -22.83
C TYR A 103 -66.39 -4.84 -22.24
N GLU A 104 -66.72 -4.24 -21.10
CA GLU A 104 -68.06 -4.29 -20.48
C GLU A 104 -69.13 -3.70 -21.39
N LEU A 105 -68.80 -2.70 -22.21
CA LEU A 105 -69.68 -2.09 -23.17
C LEU A 105 -69.78 -2.87 -24.50
N GLY A 106 -69.02 -3.98 -24.67
CA GLY A 106 -68.96 -4.77 -25.86
C GLY A 106 -68.19 -4.21 -27.04
N GLU A 107 -67.42 -3.09 -26.80
CA GLU A 107 -66.64 -2.39 -27.86
C GLU A 107 -65.20 -2.98 -28.03
N LYS A 108 -64.72 -3.74 -27.06
CA LYS A 108 -63.45 -4.42 -27.14
C LYS A 108 -63.51 -5.90 -26.77
N GLY A 109 -62.47 -6.64 -27.19
CA GLY A 109 -62.39 -8.09 -26.97
C GLY A 109 -61.65 -8.42 -25.66
N ARG A 110 -61.88 -9.66 -25.15
CA ARG A 110 -61.14 -10.19 -24.00
C ARG A 110 -59.62 -10.21 -24.22
N PRO A 111 -59.07 -10.49 -25.43
CA PRO A 111 -57.65 -10.44 -25.70
C PRO A 111 -57.01 -9.06 -25.38
N ASP A 112 -57.72 -7.95 -25.72
CA ASP A 112 -57.21 -6.57 -25.46
C ASP A 112 -57.05 -6.33 -23.96
N VAL A 113 -57.98 -6.79 -23.13
CA VAL A 113 -57.91 -6.69 -21.66
C VAL A 113 -56.75 -7.53 -21.11
N VAL A 114 -56.56 -8.76 -21.63
CA VAL A 114 -55.47 -9.64 -21.20
C VAL A 114 -54.12 -9.04 -21.56
N GLN A 115 -53.98 -8.47 -22.76
CA GLN A 115 -52.75 -7.79 -23.18
C GLN A 115 -52.41 -6.63 -22.24
N MET A 116 -53.40 -5.78 -21.90
CA MET A 116 -53.17 -4.67 -20.96
C MET A 116 -52.86 -5.13 -19.56
N LYS A 117 -53.42 -6.28 -19.08
CA LYS A 117 -53.01 -6.87 -17.80
C LYS A 117 -51.54 -7.31 -17.81
N SER A 118 -51.08 -7.91 -18.91
CA SER A 118 -49.68 -8.29 -19.06
C SER A 118 -48.76 -7.08 -19.04
N GLN A 119 -49.18 -5.96 -19.70
CA GLN A 119 -48.39 -4.71 -19.67
C GLN A 119 -48.31 -4.12 -18.26
N VAL A 120 -49.41 -4.13 -17.49
CA VAL A 120 -49.35 -3.65 -16.09
C VAL A 120 -48.42 -4.52 -15.25
N ALA A 121 -48.45 -5.86 -15.42
CA ALA A 121 -47.53 -6.74 -14.68
C ALA A 121 -46.06 -6.51 -15.04
N GLU A 122 -45.77 -6.22 -16.32
CA GLU A 122 -44.43 -5.86 -16.78
C GLU A 122 -43.97 -4.54 -16.18
N ASP A 123 -44.83 -3.53 -16.16
CA ASP A 123 -44.48 -2.21 -15.57
C ASP A 123 -44.36 -2.28 -14.04
N GLU A 124 -45.12 -3.15 -13.35
CA GLU A 124 -44.91 -3.44 -11.90
C GLU A 124 -43.57 -4.09 -11.63
N TYR A 125 -43.19 -5.07 -12.45
CA TYR A 125 -41.86 -5.66 -12.36
C TYR A 125 -40.77 -4.63 -12.59
N ASN A 126 -40.92 -3.78 -13.61
CA ASN A 126 -39.94 -2.75 -13.94
C ASN A 126 -39.80 -1.75 -12.81
N LEU A 127 -40.88 -1.29 -12.17
CA LEU A 127 -40.82 -0.41 -11.00
C LEU A 127 -40.00 -1.09 -9.86
N THR A 128 -40.34 -2.31 -9.50
CA THR A 128 -39.63 -3.06 -8.45
C THR A 128 -38.16 -3.25 -8.80
N HIS A 129 -37.83 -3.46 -10.07
CA HIS A 129 -36.47 -3.54 -10.53
C HIS A 129 -35.71 -2.21 -10.32
N GLN A 130 -36.29 -1.06 -10.72
CA GLN A 130 -35.69 0.25 -10.54
C GLN A 130 -35.51 0.61 -9.05
N GLU A 131 -36.44 0.26 -8.18
CA GLU A 131 -36.31 0.43 -6.74
C GLU A 131 -35.10 -0.35 -6.17
N ASN A 132 -34.88 -1.58 -6.65
CA ASN A 132 -33.72 -2.37 -6.24
C ASN A 132 -32.40 -1.79 -6.77
N VAL A 133 -32.38 -1.32 -8.02
CA VAL A 133 -31.22 -0.63 -8.60
C VAL A 133 -30.87 0.61 -7.79
N ALA A 134 -31.88 1.41 -7.42
CA ALA A 134 -31.65 2.63 -6.61
C ALA A 134 -31.09 2.30 -5.23
N LYS A 135 -31.59 1.25 -4.56
CA LYS A 135 -31.03 0.78 -3.29
C LYS A 135 -29.58 0.36 -3.42
N GLN A 136 -29.25 -0.38 -4.49
CA GLN A 136 -27.86 -0.81 -4.75
C GLN A 136 -26.94 0.38 -5.04
N SER A 137 -27.39 1.34 -5.86
CA SER A 137 -26.62 2.55 -6.18
C SER A 137 -26.39 3.41 -4.94
N LEU A 138 -27.38 3.54 -4.07
CA LEU A 138 -27.25 4.25 -2.80
C LEU A 138 -26.26 3.55 -1.85
N LEU A 139 -26.29 2.22 -1.78
CA LEU A 139 -25.31 1.45 -1.00
C LEU A 139 -23.89 1.60 -1.55
N ALA A 140 -23.74 1.60 -2.89
CA ALA A 140 -22.46 1.83 -3.54
C ALA A 140 -21.92 3.25 -3.22
N LEU A 141 -22.77 4.27 -3.23
CA LEU A 141 -22.41 5.63 -2.83
C LEU A 141 -21.98 5.70 -1.37
N LYS A 142 -22.75 5.10 -0.45
CA LYS A 142 -22.37 5.02 0.98
C LYS A 142 -21.01 4.37 1.16
N SER A 143 -20.76 3.26 0.47
CA SER A 143 -19.48 2.56 0.49
C SER A 143 -18.34 3.43 -0.03
N ALA A 144 -18.52 4.16 -1.12
CA ALA A 144 -17.51 5.05 -1.69
C ALA A 144 -17.15 6.20 -0.73
N MET A 145 -18.13 6.72 0.01
CA MET A 145 -17.94 7.77 1.02
C MET A 145 -17.49 7.23 2.39
N ASN A 146 -17.42 5.92 2.56
CA ASN A 146 -17.23 5.28 3.88
C ASN A 146 -18.28 5.73 4.91
N PHE A 147 -19.53 5.94 4.44
CA PHE A 147 -20.66 6.37 5.25
C PHE A 147 -21.32 5.15 5.93
N PRO A 148 -21.75 5.24 7.21
CA PRO A 148 -22.39 4.12 7.90
C PRO A 148 -23.64 3.63 7.16
N VAL A 149 -23.76 2.30 7.04
CA VAL A 149 -24.89 1.68 6.30
C VAL A 149 -26.21 1.92 7.01
N ASP A 150 -26.19 1.97 8.35
CA ASP A 150 -27.36 2.09 9.20
C ASP A 150 -27.97 3.51 9.23
N GLU A 151 -27.20 4.52 8.82
CA GLU A 151 -27.68 5.90 8.78
C GLU A 151 -28.40 6.19 7.48
N GLU A 152 -29.46 7.00 7.54
CA GLU A 152 -30.24 7.37 6.35
C GLU A 152 -29.47 8.43 5.54
N LEU A 153 -29.28 8.19 4.25
CA LEU A 153 -28.71 9.14 3.29
C LEU A 153 -29.77 9.48 2.24
N LYS A 154 -30.09 10.76 2.11
CA LYS A 154 -31.01 11.27 1.09
C LYS A 154 -30.23 12.05 0.03
N ILE A 155 -30.49 11.75 -1.23
CA ILE A 155 -29.92 12.46 -2.36
C ILE A 155 -30.84 13.65 -2.65
N LEU A 156 -30.28 14.86 -2.60
CA LEU A 156 -31.01 16.08 -2.99
C LEU A 156 -30.82 16.32 -4.49
N ILE A 157 -31.83 16.00 -5.27
CA ILE A 157 -31.85 16.33 -6.70
C ILE A 157 -32.49 17.73 -6.82
N ASN A 158 -31.66 18.73 -7.07
CA ASN A 158 -32.11 20.11 -7.18
C ASN A 158 -32.66 20.36 -8.60
N GLU A 159 -33.94 20.02 -8.84
CA GLU A 159 -34.60 20.12 -10.13
C GLU A 159 -34.62 21.55 -10.67
N GLU A 160 -34.72 22.57 -9.79
CA GLU A 160 -34.75 24.00 -10.21
C GLU A 160 -33.40 24.47 -10.79
N GLN A 161 -32.28 23.95 -10.33
CA GLN A 161 -30.95 24.27 -10.89
C GLN A 161 -30.73 23.56 -12.23
N ASN A 162 -31.23 22.37 -12.40
CA ASN A 162 -31.13 21.62 -13.67
C ASN A 162 -31.99 22.29 -14.77
N LEU A 163 -33.16 22.79 -14.42
CA LEU A 163 -34.00 23.57 -15.35
C LEU A 163 -33.39 24.90 -15.78
N LYS A 164 -32.65 25.59 -14.88
CA LYS A 164 -31.93 26.81 -15.21
C LYS A 164 -30.71 26.56 -16.11
N LEU A 165 -30.01 25.43 -15.94
CA LEU A 165 -28.91 25.03 -16.82
C LEU A 165 -29.36 24.66 -18.24
N THR A 166 -30.61 24.17 -18.40
CA THR A 166 -31.19 23.86 -19.71
C THR A 166 -31.97 25.01 -20.35
N SER A 167 -32.49 25.94 -19.56
CA SER A 167 -33.28 27.10 -20.05
C SER A 167 -32.47 28.37 -20.36
N ASP A 168 -31.35 28.56 -19.66
CA ASP A 168 -30.36 29.53 -20.04
C ASP A 168 -29.54 28.98 -21.22
N ASN A 169 -30.04 29.19 -22.43
CA ASN A 169 -29.24 29.18 -23.66
C ASN A 169 -28.20 30.34 -23.65
N LYS A 170 -27.59 30.63 -22.51
CA LYS A 170 -26.31 31.29 -22.54
C LYS A 170 -25.39 30.27 -23.18
N GLU A 171 -25.05 30.51 -24.44
CA GLU A 171 -23.86 29.98 -25.06
C GLU A 171 -22.82 29.98 -23.96
N VAL A 172 -22.45 28.81 -23.48
CA VAL A 172 -21.26 28.64 -22.63
C VAL A 172 -20.20 29.40 -23.39
N PRO A 173 -19.68 30.57 -22.88
CA PRO A 173 -18.77 31.41 -23.63
C PRO A 173 -17.78 30.46 -24.24
N GLY A 174 -17.67 30.43 -25.58
CA GLY A 174 -16.93 29.42 -26.30
C GLY A 174 -15.60 29.25 -25.61
N PHE A 175 -15.48 28.23 -24.78
CA PHE A 175 -14.23 27.88 -24.13
C PHE A 175 -13.40 27.38 -25.31
N GLU A 176 -12.76 28.30 -26.04
CA GLU A 176 -11.72 27.90 -26.98
C GLU A 176 -10.65 27.21 -26.15
N VAL A 177 -10.84 25.90 -25.99
CA VAL A 177 -9.88 25.03 -25.32
C VAL A 177 -8.67 24.98 -26.23
N ASN A 178 -7.74 25.91 -26.02
CA ASN A 178 -6.42 25.77 -26.65
C ASN A 178 -5.78 24.52 -26.04
N TYR A 179 -5.69 23.47 -26.86
CA TYR A 179 -5.10 22.17 -26.49
C TYR A 179 -3.75 22.35 -25.79
N GLU A 180 -2.90 23.24 -26.33
CA GLU A 180 -1.56 23.48 -25.77
C GLU A 180 -1.62 24.03 -24.34
N THR A 181 -2.52 24.97 -24.05
CA THR A 181 -2.67 25.54 -22.71
C THR A 181 -3.20 24.50 -21.71
N VAL A 182 -4.13 23.65 -22.12
CA VAL A 182 -4.67 22.56 -21.29
C VAL A 182 -3.62 21.51 -21.07
N TYR A 183 -2.86 21.15 -22.09
CA TYR A 183 -1.80 20.16 -22.02
C TYR A 183 -0.66 20.60 -21.08
N GLN A 184 -0.23 21.84 -21.18
CA GLN A 184 0.78 22.42 -20.27
C GLN A 184 0.26 22.49 -18.82
N GLY A 185 -1.01 22.87 -18.63
CA GLY A 185 -1.67 22.83 -17.33
C GLY A 185 -1.69 21.41 -16.75
N PHE A 186 -2.06 20.42 -17.55
CA PHE A 186 -2.07 19.02 -17.18
C PHE A 186 -0.69 18.52 -16.77
N GLN A 187 0.37 18.82 -17.53
CA GLN A 187 1.74 18.43 -17.20
C GLN A 187 2.20 18.92 -15.83
N ASN A 188 1.79 20.15 -15.45
CA ASN A 188 2.19 20.73 -14.16
C ASN A 188 1.39 20.21 -12.96
N ILE A 189 0.14 19.81 -13.18
CA ILE A 189 -0.80 19.45 -12.11
C ILE A 189 -0.94 17.94 -11.93
N SER A 190 -0.83 17.15 -13.02
CA SER A 190 -1.12 15.72 -13.02
C SER A 190 -0.26 14.95 -12.03
N PRO A 191 -0.89 14.28 -11.03
CA PRO A 191 -0.18 13.40 -10.11
C PRO A 191 0.43 12.17 -10.81
N ASP A 192 -0.17 11.72 -11.92
CA ASP A 192 0.31 10.57 -12.68
C ASP A 192 1.64 10.85 -13.38
N LEU A 193 1.79 12.03 -13.99
CA LEU A 193 3.06 12.45 -14.60
C LEU A 193 4.16 12.59 -13.55
N LYS A 194 3.85 13.24 -12.42
CA LYS A 194 4.79 13.34 -11.30
C LYS A 194 5.19 11.98 -10.76
N SER A 195 4.26 11.02 -10.74
CA SER A 195 4.54 9.63 -10.36
C SER A 195 5.52 8.96 -11.33
N ALA A 196 5.32 9.13 -12.64
CA ALA A 196 6.21 8.58 -13.65
C ALA A 196 7.62 9.22 -13.59
N GLU A 197 7.71 10.51 -13.38
CA GLU A 197 8.99 11.21 -13.16
C GLU A 197 9.73 10.69 -11.92
N TYR A 198 9.00 10.46 -10.83
CA TYR A 198 9.56 9.85 -9.62
C TYR A 198 10.15 8.47 -9.90
N GLU A 199 9.46 7.61 -10.62
CA GLU A 199 9.96 6.26 -10.94
C GLU A 199 11.25 6.33 -11.78
N VAL A 200 11.36 7.26 -12.70
CA VAL A 200 12.59 7.49 -13.46
C VAL A 200 13.75 7.95 -12.55
N GLU A 201 13.50 8.92 -11.68
CA GLU A 201 14.51 9.41 -10.73
C GLU A 201 14.92 8.31 -9.73
N ARG A 202 13.97 7.53 -9.24
CA ARG A 202 14.22 6.38 -8.37
C ARG A 202 15.15 5.37 -9.06
N ALA A 203 14.85 5.00 -10.30
CA ALA A 203 15.69 4.09 -11.08
C ALA A 203 17.12 4.63 -11.28
N ARG A 204 17.27 5.95 -11.44
CA ARG A 204 18.59 6.60 -11.48
C ARG A 204 19.35 6.46 -10.16
N TYR A 205 18.68 6.58 -9.01
CA TYR A 205 19.32 6.34 -7.72
C TYR A 205 19.65 4.87 -7.51
N ASP A 206 18.76 3.95 -7.89
CA ASP A 206 19.03 2.51 -7.84
C ASP A 206 20.30 2.15 -8.64
N TYR A 207 20.45 2.71 -9.83
CA TYR A 207 21.66 2.55 -10.63
C TYR A 207 22.91 3.11 -9.92
N LYS A 208 22.83 4.33 -9.33
CA LYS A 208 23.95 4.92 -8.58
C LYS A 208 24.33 4.10 -7.36
N ILE A 209 23.34 3.57 -6.63
CA ILE A 209 23.57 2.68 -5.49
C ILE A 209 24.24 1.38 -5.93
N ALA A 210 23.71 0.76 -6.99
CA ALA A 210 24.30 -0.46 -7.55
C ALA A 210 25.75 -0.23 -8.02
N LYS A 211 26.02 0.88 -8.67
CA LYS A 211 27.38 1.27 -9.09
C LYS A 211 28.28 1.55 -7.88
N GLY A 212 27.74 2.19 -6.83
CA GLY A 212 28.47 2.46 -5.59
C GLY A 212 28.97 1.18 -4.90
N ARG A 213 28.16 0.11 -4.94
CA ARG A 213 28.54 -1.20 -4.39
C ARG A 213 29.70 -1.90 -5.13
N LEU A 214 30.10 -1.38 -6.26
CA LEU A 214 31.31 -1.83 -6.97
C LEU A 214 32.59 -1.12 -6.49
N LEU A 215 32.46 -0.07 -5.70
CA LEU A 215 33.58 0.67 -5.12
C LEU A 215 34.01 0.02 -3.78
N PRO A 216 35.26 0.25 -3.35
CA PRO A 216 35.69 -0.19 -2.03
C PRO A 216 34.81 0.38 -0.92
N SER A 217 34.62 -0.38 0.16
CA SER A 217 33.97 0.08 1.37
C SER A 217 34.95 0.08 2.53
N LEU A 218 34.81 1.04 3.43
CA LEU A 218 35.61 1.22 4.63
C LEU A 218 34.68 1.27 5.85
N SER A 219 34.86 0.35 6.78
CA SER A 219 34.13 0.36 8.05
C SER A 219 35.07 0.42 9.25
N LEU A 220 34.65 1.10 10.30
CA LEU A 220 35.30 1.17 11.60
C LEU A 220 34.38 0.43 12.59
N GLY A 221 34.89 -0.64 13.18
CA GLY A 221 34.20 -1.40 14.20
C GLY A 221 34.95 -1.43 15.50
N GLY A 222 34.23 -1.47 16.60
CA GLY A 222 34.84 -1.65 17.93
C GLY A 222 33.86 -2.36 18.86
N GLY A 223 34.38 -3.05 19.83
CA GLY A 223 33.53 -3.77 20.77
C GLY A 223 34.24 -4.21 22.01
N ILE A 224 33.45 -4.53 23.01
CA ILE A 224 33.85 -5.08 24.29
C ILE A 224 33.21 -6.45 24.39
N SER A 225 33.98 -7.45 24.78
CA SER A 225 33.48 -8.81 24.99
C SER A 225 34.00 -9.37 26.29
N THR A 226 33.22 -10.22 26.92
CA THR A 226 33.64 -10.99 28.08
C THR A 226 32.94 -12.34 28.08
N ASN A 227 33.54 -13.32 28.75
CA ASN A 227 32.99 -14.63 28.87
C ASN A 227 33.05 -15.15 30.30
N TYR A 228 32.07 -15.96 30.62
CA TYR A 228 32.03 -16.80 31.82
C TYR A 228 32.11 -18.25 31.43
N TYR A 229 33.09 -18.96 31.98
CA TYR A 229 33.31 -20.36 31.70
C TYR A 229 33.36 -21.18 33.01
N LYS A 230 32.68 -22.33 33.03
CA LYS A 230 32.72 -23.26 34.13
C LYS A 230 32.71 -24.71 33.59
N ASN A 231 33.72 -25.50 33.98
CA ASN A 231 33.71 -26.95 33.73
C ASN A 231 32.97 -27.62 34.87
N LEU A 232 31.87 -28.29 34.58
CA LEU A 232 31.02 -28.98 35.56
C LEU A 232 31.48 -30.41 35.85
N SER A 233 32.35 -30.99 35.03
CA SER A 233 32.87 -32.33 35.16
C SER A 233 34.10 -32.42 36.07
N GLN A 234 34.81 -31.34 36.28
CA GLN A 234 35.97 -31.25 37.16
C GLN A 234 35.64 -30.40 38.39
N LYS A 235 35.92 -30.95 39.58
CA LYS A 235 35.85 -30.23 40.86
C LYS A 235 37.07 -29.32 40.99
N GLY A 236 37.18 -28.28 40.16
CA GLY A 236 38.20 -27.25 40.27
C GLY A 236 37.62 -25.99 40.96
N GLN A 237 38.48 -25.19 41.55
CA GLN A 237 38.10 -23.90 42.08
C GLN A 237 38.07 -22.91 40.90
N TYR A 238 36.87 -22.59 40.43
CA TYR A 238 36.69 -21.59 39.40
C TYR A 238 36.34 -20.25 40.03
N ASP A 239 36.87 -19.16 39.44
CA ASP A 239 36.50 -17.82 39.84
C ASP A 239 35.01 -17.61 39.68
N GLY A 240 34.43 -16.84 40.62
CA GLY A 240 33.05 -16.47 40.57
C GLY A 240 32.70 -15.67 39.31
N PHE A 241 31.42 -15.58 38.98
CA PHE A 241 30.94 -14.88 37.78
C PHE A 241 31.49 -13.44 37.70
N ALA A 242 31.41 -12.67 38.80
CA ALA A 242 31.87 -11.28 38.83
C ALA A 242 33.39 -11.11 38.58
N SER A 243 34.18 -12.08 39.06
CA SER A 243 35.65 -12.07 38.84
C SER A 243 35.94 -12.40 37.37
N GLN A 244 35.38 -13.46 36.82
CA GLN A 244 35.58 -13.81 35.41
C GLN A 244 35.03 -12.74 34.46
N PHE A 245 33.86 -12.17 34.75
CA PHE A 245 33.28 -11.12 33.95
C PHE A 245 34.20 -9.89 33.82
N ARG A 246 34.92 -9.54 34.89
CA ARG A 246 35.87 -8.44 34.91
C ARG A 246 37.21 -8.83 34.29
N ASN A 247 37.70 -10.00 34.60
CA ASN A 247 39.06 -10.40 34.23
C ASN A 247 39.16 -10.92 32.79
N ASN A 248 38.05 -11.45 32.24
CA ASN A 248 37.99 -11.95 30.86
C ASN A 248 37.55 -10.86 29.86
N GLN A 249 37.52 -9.60 30.27
CA GLN A 249 37.13 -8.52 29.39
C GLN A 249 38.18 -8.30 28.31
N GLY A 250 37.73 -8.36 27.06
CA GLY A 250 38.51 -8.04 25.87
C GLY A 250 37.91 -6.86 25.12
N GLU A 251 38.77 -5.95 24.71
CA GLU A 251 38.38 -4.82 23.86
C GLU A 251 39.05 -4.94 22.51
N TYR A 252 38.35 -4.58 21.43
CA TYR A 252 38.95 -4.52 20.12
C TYR A 252 38.50 -3.28 19.34
N LEU A 253 39.39 -2.80 18.49
CA LEU A 253 39.12 -1.79 17.47
C LEU A 253 39.59 -2.37 16.13
N ALA A 254 38.75 -2.32 15.12
CA ALA A 254 39.02 -2.84 13.79
C ALA A 254 38.68 -1.85 12.71
N LEU A 255 39.59 -1.61 11.80
CA LEU A 255 39.37 -0.91 10.54
C LEU A 255 39.32 -1.96 9.43
N THR A 256 38.19 -2.04 8.70
CA THR A 256 37.99 -3.03 7.65
C THR A 256 37.84 -2.33 6.31
N LEU A 257 38.76 -2.58 5.39
CA LEU A 257 38.67 -2.19 3.98
C LEU A 257 38.25 -3.41 3.17
N SER A 258 37.09 -3.29 2.50
CA SER A 258 36.55 -4.34 1.63
C SER A 258 36.57 -3.84 0.19
N ILE A 259 37.27 -4.56 -0.68
CA ILE A 259 37.38 -4.25 -2.13
C ILE A 259 36.70 -5.38 -2.88
N PRO A 260 35.53 -5.12 -3.56
CA PRO A 260 34.87 -6.12 -4.36
C PRO A 260 35.64 -6.34 -5.65
N ILE A 261 36.22 -7.53 -5.85
CA ILE A 261 36.92 -7.91 -7.07
C ILE A 261 36.06 -8.87 -7.91
N TYR A 262 35.31 -9.78 -7.26
CA TYR A 262 34.38 -10.68 -7.92
C TYR A 262 33.21 -11.03 -7.00
N SER A 263 32.00 -11.05 -7.54
CA SER A 263 30.83 -11.64 -6.88
C SER A 263 30.13 -12.58 -7.85
N SER A 264 29.59 -13.70 -7.38
CA SER A 264 28.97 -14.75 -8.20
C SER A 264 27.88 -14.23 -9.16
N ASP A 265 27.23 -13.14 -8.80
CA ASP A 265 26.18 -12.54 -9.62
C ASP A 265 26.66 -11.43 -10.55
N ARG A 266 27.94 -10.94 -10.43
CA ARG A 266 28.42 -9.73 -11.11
C ARG A 266 29.88 -9.76 -11.54
N TRP A 267 30.55 -10.89 -11.58
CA TRP A 267 31.96 -11.03 -12.00
C TRP A 267 32.97 -10.19 -11.17
N LEU A 268 32.72 -10.00 -9.87
CA LEU A 268 33.58 -9.21 -8.98
C LEU A 268 34.03 -10.04 -7.77
N ILE A 269 35.34 -10.14 -7.52
CA ILE A 269 35.93 -10.83 -6.34
C ILE A 269 35.97 -9.82 -5.20
N ILE A 270 35.55 -10.24 -3.99
CA ILE A 270 35.62 -9.42 -2.77
C ILE A 270 36.94 -9.73 -2.04
N PHE A 271 37.79 -8.75 -1.90
CA PHE A 271 39.02 -8.83 -1.08
C PHE A 271 38.83 -8.02 0.20
N SER A 272 38.90 -8.63 1.36
CA SER A 272 38.80 -7.93 2.63
C SER A 272 40.11 -7.94 3.38
N LEU A 273 40.66 -6.77 3.66
CA LEU A 273 41.78 -6.57 4.57
C LEU A 273 41.26 -6.13 5.93
N ARG A 274 41.47 -6.96 6.95
CA ARG A 274 41.11 -6.63 8.33
C ARG A 274 42.41 -6.33 9.12
N VAL A 275 42.59 -5.10 9.52
CA VAL A 275 43.68 -4.72 10.38
C VAL A 275 43.19 -4.74 11.84
N PHE A 276 43.71 -5.67 12.61
CA PHE A 276 43.44 -5.77 14.03
C PHE A 276 44.53 -5.00 14.81
N CYS A 277 44.13 -4.05 15.61
CA CYS A 277 45.03 -3.40 16.56
C CYS A 277 44.69 -3.86 18.00
N PRO A 278 45.39 -4.86 18.56
CA PRO A 278 45.17 -5.26 19.94
C PRO A 278 45.72 -4.15 20.86
N LYS A 279 44.92 -3.63 21.79
CA LYS A 279 45.42 -2.81 22.87
C LYS A 279 46.39 -3.66 23.70
N LYS A 280 47.65 -3.25 23.75
CA LYS A 280 48.57 -3.79 24.72
C LYS A 280 48.09 -3.42 26.12
N LYS A 281 48.04 -4.42 27.01
CA LYS A 281 47.84 -4.24 28.45
C LYS A 281 48.96 -3.43 29.06
#